data_ee4c2ba1731b63258c4470a2cad1cf73
#
_entry.id   ee4c2ba1731b63258c4470a2cad1cf73
#
_cell.length_a   1.000
_cell.length_b   1.000
_cell.length_c   1.000
_cell.angle_alpha   90.00
_cell.angle_beta   90.00
_cell.angle_gamma   90.00
#
_symmetry.space_group_name_H-M   'P 1'
#
loop_
_entity.id
_entity.type
_entity.pdbx_description
1 polymer ?
#
loop_
_entity_poly.entity_id
_entity_poly.type
_entity_poly.pdbx_seq_one_letter_code
_entity_poly.pdbx_strand_id
1 'polypeptide(L)'
;MADRNGLELRQSYRRILKDLSYDQRFRNHPRNKGKARKADKKVRTIAGRLVRDVERKLGTRVDVYRDELELYKRVLAQKKKDKNKVYSLHEVDVQCISKGKEHKQYEFGNKVSITRTGTGVIVGALSFRNEFDGHTLDKAIEQVEKLTGRKPRNGICDRGYRGRSKVRDTLIHIPKSFSEAVSTYRKNKERKYFRKRAGIEPVIGHLKEDHRLSRNYYKGIIGDEINVMLAAAGFNFKRMMNKWKSSFWLFFEKIFLFLNRQLDPIRGGIILQTREKWAF
;
A
#
# COMPACT_ATOMS: atom_id res chain seq x y z
N MET A 1 -25.30 11.31 7.08
CA MET A 1 -26.74 11.00 7.23
C MET A 1 -27.55 12.25 7.61
N ALA A 2 -27.32 12.90 8.75
CA ALA A 2 -28.09 14.08 9.14
C ALA A 2 -28.08 15.18 8.06
N ASP A 3 -26.92 15.64 7.62
CA ASP A 3 -26.79 16.69 6.60
C ASP A 3 -27.48 16.31 5.27
N ARG A 4 -27.40 15.02 4.85
CA ARG A 4 -28.08 14.51 3.63
C ARG A 4 -29.61 14.53 3.72
N ASN A 5 -30.16 14.51 4.92
CA ASN A 5 -31.60 14.48 5.17
C ASN A 5 -32.15 15.81 5.73
N GLY A 6 -31.32 16.83 5.80
CA GLY A 6 -31.75 18.13 6.38
C GLY A 6 -32.15 18.06 7.86
N LEU A 7 -31.59 17.10 8.62
CA LEU A 7 -31.95 16.92 10.01
C LEU A 7 -31.14 17.87 10.89
N GLU A 8 -31.80 18.74 11.60
CA GLU A 8 -31.19 19.56 12.65
C GLU A 8 -30.93 18.71 13.89
N LEU A 9 -29.66 18.51 14.23
CA LEU A 9 -29.27 17.81 15.44
C LEU A 9 -29.32 18.72 16.65
N ARG A 10 -29.69 18.19 17.81
CA ARG A 10 -29.69 18.93 19.08
C ARG A 10 -28.35 19.61 19.36
N GLN A 11 -27.25 18.92 19.04
CA GLN A 11 -25.88 19.43 19.18
C GLN A 11 -25.02 18.84 18.10
N SER A 12 -24.15 19.65 17.49
CA SER A 12 -23.21 19.17 16.48
C SER A 12 -21.97 18.50 17.06
N TYR A 13 -21.62 18.82 18.29
CA TYR A 13 -20.38 18.37 18.99
C TYR A 13 -19.05 18.62 18.22
N ARG A 14 -19.06 19.33 17.09
CA ARG A 14 -17.89 19.50 16.20
C ARG A 14 -16.68 20.07 16.93
N ARG A 15 -16.88 21.07 17.79
CA ARG A 15 -15.81 21.70 18.58
C ARG A 15 -15.23 20.71 19.60
N ILE A 16 -16.08 20.09 20.39
CA ILE A 16 -15.68 19.13 21.44
C ILE A 16 -14.95 17.92 20.83
N LEU A 17 -15.37 17.44 19.65
CA LEU A 17 -14.75 16.30 18.99
C LEU A 17 -13.32 16.61 18.51
N LYS A 18 -13.00 17.85 18.15
CA LYS A 18 -11.61 18.26 17.84
C LYS A 18 -10.71 18.10 19.06
N ASP A 19 -11.14 18.59 20.21
CA ASP A 19 -10.37 18.49 21.46
C ASP A 19 -10.18 17.05 21.90
N LEU A 20 -11.26 16.24 21.83
CA LEU A 20 -11.20 14.81 22.14
C LEU A 20 -10.27 14.04 21.18
N SER A 21 -10.28 14.39 19.90
CA SER A 21 -9.36 13.81 18.91
C SER A 21 -7.90 14.15 19.22
N TYR A 22 -7.65 15.38 19.69
CA TYR A 22 -6.31 15.77 20.16
C TYR A 22 -5.88 14.95 21.39
N ASP A 23 -6.80 14.77 22.34
CA ASP A 23 -6.56 13.98 23.56
C ASP A 23 -6.29 12.50 23.30
N GLN A 24 -6.74 11.98 22.17
CA GLN A 24 -6.46 10.59 21.73
C GLN A 24 -5.09 10.40 21.09
N ARG A 25 -4.38 11.49 20.74
CA ARG A 25 -3.05 11.38 20.16
C ARG A 25 -2.05 10.83 21.18
N PHE A 26 -1.06 10.13 20.67
CA PHE A 26 0.01 9.53 21.49
C PHE A 26 -0.53 8.65 22.65
N ARG A 27 -1.66 7.97 22.45
CA ARG A 27 -2.35 7.13 23.43
C ARG A 27 -1.50 6.03 24.07
N ASN A 28 -0.45 5.60 23.37
CA ASN A 28 0.47 4.56 23.85
C ASN A 28 1.49 5.10 24.86
N HIS A 29 1.67 6.42 24.92
CA HIS A 29 2.56 7.04 25.90
C HIS A 29 1.94 6.94 27.29
N PRO A 30 2.70 6.50 28.33
CA PRO A 30 2.17 6.27 29.69
C PRO A 30 1.41 7.48 30.26
N ARG A 31 1.93 8.70 30.10
CA ARG A 31 1.32 9.96 30.59
C ARG A 31 -0.03 10.26 29.93
N ASN A 32 -0.22 9.87 28.67
CA ASN A 32 -1.42 10.20 27.88
C ASN A 32 -2.50 9.12 27.94
N LYS A 33 -2.14 7.92 28.40
CA LYS A 33 -3.03 6.75 28.41
C LYS A 33 -4.36 6.98 29.16
N GLY A 34 -4.31 7.65 30.31
CA GLY A 34 -5.49 7.98 31.11
C GLY A 34 -6.40 8.99 30.42
N LYS A 35 -5.81 10.05 29.83
CA LYS A 35 -6.50 11.10 29.09
C LYS A 35 -7.18 10.54 27.85
N ALA A 36 -6.46 9.73 27.07
CA ALA A 36 -6.98 9.07 25.89
C ALA A 36 -8.16 8.13 26.20
N ARG A 37 -8.11 7.37 27.29
CA ARG A 37 -9.24 6.51 27.73
C ARG A 37 -10.49 7.33 28.10
N LYS A 38 -10.33 8.45 28.79
CA LYS A 38 -11.44 9.36 29.11
C LYS A 38 -12.05 9.93 27.82
N ALA A 39 -11.20 10.36 26.88
CA ALA A 39 -11.64 10.85 25.58
C ALA A 39 -12.40 9.76 24.78
N ASP A 40 -11.90 8.54 24.71
CA ASP A 40 -12.57 7.39 24.06
C ASP A 40 -13.98 7.16 24.64
N LYS A 41 -14.12 7.17 25.97
CA LYS A 41 -15.42 7.01 26.64
C LYS A 41 -16.38 8.13 26.26
N LYS A 42 -15.90 9.39 26.26
CA LYS A 42 -16.71 10.56 25.91
C LYS A 42 -17.14 10.55 24.44
N VAL A 43 -16.22 10.21 23.50
CA VAL A 43 -16.53 10.04 22.08
C VAL A 43 -17.61 8.98 21.87
N ARG A 44 -17.49 7.81 22.52
CA ARG A 44 -18.52 6.75 22.45
C ARG A 44 -19.89 7.23 22.95
N THR A 45 -19.92 7.97 24.05
CA THR A 45 -21.17 8.52 24.61
C THR A 45 -21.81 9.52 23.65
N ILE A 46 -21.01 10.43 23.06
CA ILE A 46 -21.47 11.41 22.07
C ILE A 46 -22.00 10.69 20.83
N ALA A 47 -21.26 9.75 20.29
CA ALA A 47 -21.67 9.00 19.10
C ALA A 47 -22.98 8.23 19.34
N GLY A 48 -23.15 7.61 20.50
CA GLY A 48 -24.41 6.96 20.86
C GLY A 48 -25.59 7.91 20.98
N ARG A 49 -25.37 9.14 21.50
CA ARG A 49 -26.39 10.17 21.51
C ARG A 49 -26.78 10.62 20.11
N LEU A 50 -25.80 10.84 19.24
CA LEU A 50 -26.05 11.25 17.86
C LEU A 50 -26.81 10.19 17.07
N VAL A 51 -26.44 8.91 17.20
CA VAL A 51 -27.16 7.80 16.54
C VAL A 51 -28.63 7.77 16.96
N ARG A 52 -28.91 7.85 18.26
CA ARG A 52 -30.31 7.87 18.77
C ARG A 52 -31.08 9.14 18.35
N ASP A 53 -30.41 10.29 18.27
CA ASP A 53 -31.07 11.54 17.84
C ASP A 53 -31.43 11.48 16.35
N VAL A 54 -30.51 10.98 15.52
CA VAL A 54 -30.74 10.77 14.07
C VAL A 54 -31.86 9.75 13.85
N GLU A 55 -31.82 8.60 14.52
CA GLU A 55 -32.85 7.55 14.40
C GLU A 55 -34.24 8.07 14.71
N ARG A 56 -34.37 8.79 15.83
CA ARG A 56 -35.66 9.42 16.22
C ARG A 56 -36.15 10.44 15.20
N LYS A 57 -35.26 11.25 14.62
CA LYS A 57 -35.62 12.31 13.66
C LYS A 57 -35.88 11.83 12.25
N LEU A 58 -35.38 10.65 11.89
CA LEU A 58 -35.69 9.99 10.62
C LEU A 58 -37.14 9.55 10.53
N GLY A 59 -37.80 9.22 11.68
CA GLY A 59 -39.20 8.78 11.72
C GLY A 59 -39.43 7.59 10.77
N THR A 60 -40.38 7.72 9.86
CA THR A 60 -40.72 6.67 8.87
C THR A 60 -39.60 6.34 7.89
N ARG A 61 -38.59 7.21 7.73
CA ARG A 61 -37.43 6.99 6.87
C ARG A 61 -36.35 6.08 7.49
N VAL A 62 -36.53 5.60 8.71
CA VAL A 62 -35.59 4.71 9.41
C VAL A 62 -35.29 3.46 8.59
N ASP A 63 -36.31 2.91 7.91
CA ASP A 63 -36.14 1.68 7.11
C ASP A 63 -35.15 1.84 5.96
N VAL A 64 -35.12 3.00 5.33
CA VAL A 64 -34.17 3.30 4.23
C VAL A 64 -32.72 3.32 4.73
N TYR A 65 -32.50 3.65 6.00
CA TYR A 65 -31.16 3.78 6.60
C TYR A 65 -30.87 2.69 7.64
N ARG A 66 -31.67 1.61 7.66
CA ARG A 66 -31.55 0.52 8.63
C ARG A 66 -30.15 -0.02 8.72
N ASP A 67 -29.57 -0.42 7.60
CA ASP A 67 -28.24 -1.03 7.54
C ASP A 67 -27.14 -0.10 8.05
N GLU A 68 -27.19 1.19 7.69
CA GLU A 68 -26.23 2.19 8.20
C GLU A 68 -26.38 2.37 9.72
N LEU A 69 -27.61 2.43 10.24
CA LEU A 69 -27.87 2.59 11.67
C LEU A 69 -27.44 1.36 12.46
N GLU A 70 -27.71 0.17 11.95
CA GLU A 70 -27.26 -1.09 12.56
C GLU A 70 -25.74 -1.18 12.58
N LEU A 71 -25.06 -0.77 11.49
CA LEU A 71 -23.61 -0.69 11.47
C LEU A 71 -23.07 0.24 12.56
N TYR A 72 -23.64 1.43 12.73
CA TYR A 72 -23.23 2.36 13.78
C TYR A 72 -23.46 1.77 15.18
N LYS A 73 -24.63 1.15 15.42
CA LYS A 73 -24.94 0.47 16.68
C LYS A 73 -23.96 -0.66 16.96
N ARG A 74 -23.64 -1.48 15.94
CA ARG A 74 -22.64 -2.55 16.03
C ARG A 74 -21.27 -2.01 16.44
N VAL A 75 -20.78 -0.95 15.79
CA VAL A 75 -19.49 -0.31 16.13
C VAL A 75 -19.49 0.23 17.56
N LEU A 76 -20.59 0.83 18.01
CA LEU A 76 -20.75 1.35 19.37
C LEU A 76 -20.79 0.23 20.43
N ALA A 77 -21.36 -0.93 20.11
CA ALA A 77 -21.45 -2.07 21.01
C ALA A 77 -20.12 -2.84 21.15
N GLN A 78 -19.22 -2.73 20.18
CA GLN A 78 -17.97 -3.51 20.12
C GLN A 78 -17.11 -3.38 21.38
N LYS A 79 -16.59 -4.51 21.85
CA LYS A 79 -15.63 -4.61 22.95
C LYS A 79 -14.23 -5.00 22.42
N LYS A 80 -13.19 -4.80 23.23
CA LYS A 80 -11.81 -5.06 22.84
C LYS A 80 -11.55 -6.50 22.39
N LYS A 81 -12.23 -7.49 23.00
CA LYS A 81 -12.03 -8.92 22.75
C LYS A 81 -12.97 -9.53 21.73
N ASP A 82 -13.91 -8.76 21.16
CA ASP A 82 -14.88 -9.31 20.23
C ASP A 82 -14.18 -9.78 18.94
N LYS A 83 -14.70 -10.86 18.37
CA LYS A 83 -14.34 -11.36 17.05
C LYS A 83 -15.10 -10.54 15.99
N ASN A 84 -14.59 -10.52 14.77
CA ASN A 84 -15.23 -9.87 13.60
C ASN A 84 -15.63 -8.40 13.84
N LYS A 85 -14.73 -7.62 14.46
CA LYS A 85 -14.94 -6.20 14.68
C LYS A 85 -14.89 -5.40 13.38
N VAL A 86 -15.71 -4.37 13.31
CA VAL A 86 -15.63 -3.34 12.27
C VAL A 86 -14.53 -2.35 12.64
N TYR A 87 -13.53 -2.20 11.79
CA TYR A 87 -12.40 -1.30 11.99
C TYR A 87 -12.49 -0.02 11.18
N SER A 88 -13.32 -0.01 10.14
CA SER A 88 -13.57 1.15 9.29
C SER A 88 -15.05 1.23 8.91
N LEU A 89 -15.65 2.42 9.02
CA LEU A 89 -17.01 2.68 8.50
C LEU A 89 -16.99 2.89 6.98
N HIS A 90 -15.85 3.21 6.40
CA HIS A 90 -15.69 3.36 4.95
C HIS A 90 -15.71 2.00 4.26
N GLU A 91 -15.01 1.04 4.83
CA GLU A 91 -14.90 -0.34 4.33
C GLU A 91 -15.04 -1.30 5.51
N VAL A 92 -16.19 -1.95 5.62
CA VAL A 92 -16.56 -2.79 6.77
C VAL A 92 -15.69 -4.04 6.87
N ASP A 93 -15.23 -4.56 5.73
CA ASP A 93 -14.45 -5.80 5.61
C ASP A 93 -12.95 -5.60 5.82
N VAL A 94 -12.52 -4.40 6.24
CA VAL A 94 -11.12 -4.13 6.57
C VAL A 94 -10.65 -5.03 7.69
N GLN A 95 -9.50 -5.67 7.47
CA GLN A 95 -8.88 -6.55 8.43
C GLN A 95 -7.88 -5.84 9.34
N CYS A 96 -7.72 -6.36 10.54
CA CYS A 96 -6.68 -5.98 11.47
C CYS A 96 -5.57 -7.03 11.42
N ILE A 97 -4.40 -6.64 10.89
CA ILE A 97 -3.24 -7.52 10.73
C ILE A 97 -2.24 -7.20 11.84
N SER A 98 -1.93 -8.17 12.68
CA SER A 98 -0.87 -8.04 13.68
C SER A 98 0.50 -8.18 13.02
N LYS A 99 1.38 -7.18 13.23
CA LYS A 99 2.75 -7.16 12.68
C LYS A 99 3.83 -7.54 13.69
N GLY A 100 3.48 -7.66 14.97
CA GLY A 100 4.45 -7.98 16.02
C GLY A 100 5.56 -6.94 16.21
N LYS A 101 5.43 -5.74 15.62
CA LYS A 101 6.40 -4.64 15.78
C LYS A 101 5.98 -3.77 16.97
N GLU A 102 6.93 -3.43 17.83
CA GLU A 102 6.68 -2.70 19.07
C GLU A 102 6.01 -1.33 18.83
N HIS A 103 6.47 -0.58 17.84
CA HIS A 103 5.96 0.76 17.53
C HIS A 103 4.71 0.75 16.62
N LYS A 104 4.45 -0.34 15.88
CA LYS A 104 3.30 -0.49 14.98
C LYS A 104 2.75 -1.90 15.06
N GLN A 105 2.01 -2.16 16.12
CA GLN A 105 1.50 -3.48 16.47
C GLN A 105 0.47 -4.00 15.46
N TYR A 106 -0.37 -3.11 14.94
CA TYR A 106 -1.49 -3.44 14.05
C TYR A 106 -1.43 -2.61 12.77
N GLU A 107 -1.73 -3.24 11.66
CA GLU A 107 -2.04 -2.59 10.39
C GLU A 107 -3.48 -2.92 10.00
N PHE A 108 -4.17 -1.94 9.44
CA PHE A 108 -5.55 -2.09 8.98
C PHE A 108 -5.59 -1.99 7.46
N GLY A 109 -6.29 -2.91 6.82
CA GLY A 109 -6.38 -2.97 5.36
C GLY A 109 -6.36 -4.40 4.85
N ASN A 110 -6.30 -4.52 3.52
CA ASN A 110 -6.22 -5.80 2.85
C ASN A 110 -4.76 -6.13 2.48
N LYS A 111 -4.48 -7.41 2.29
CA LYS A 111 -3.16 -7.86 1.86
C LYS A 111 -2.98 -7.56 0.37
N VAL A 112 -1.78 -7.17 -0.01
CA VAL A 112 -1.41 -6.93 -1.41
C VAL A 112 -0.21 -7.79 -1.76
N SER A 113 -0.29 -8.50 -2.88
CA SER A 113 0.82 -9.20 -3.49
C SER A 113 1.34 -8.42 -4.68
N ILE A 114 2.63 -8.11 -4.67
CA ILE A 114 3.32 -7.43 -5.77
C ILE A 114 4.38 -8.37 -6.32
N THR A 115 4.29 -8.66 -7.60
CA THR A 115 5.28 -9.46 -8.32
C THR A 115 6.05 -8.59 -9.30
N ARG A 116 7.37 -8.62 -9.21
CA ARG A 116 8.25 -7.86 -10.11
C ARG A 116 9.27 -8.75 -10.80
N THR A 117 9.71 -8.34 -11.96
CA THR A 117 10.84 -8.95 -12.67
C THR A 117 12.17 -8.62 -12.01
N GLY A 118 13.23 -9.34 -12.38
CA GLY A 118 14.61 -9.00 -11.98
C GLY A 118 15.06 -7.61 -12.46
N THR A 119 14.45 -7.08 -13.53
CA THR A 119 14.68 -5.73 -14.05
C THR A 119 13.89 -4.67 -13.32
N GLY A 120 13.01 -5.05 -12.39
CA GLY A 120 12.25 -4.15 -11.52
C GLY A 120 10.91 -3.68 -12.07
N VAL A 121 10.41 -4.23 -13.19
CA VAL A 121 9.06 -3.99 -13.70
C VAL A 121 8.06 -4.81 -12.90
N ILE A 122 6.96 -4.21 -12.48
CA ILE A 122 5.85 -4.90 -11.81
C ILE A 122 5.04 -5.62 -12.88
N VAL A 123 4.90 -6.93 -12.74
CA VAL A 123 4.20 -7.83 -13.68
C VAL A 123 3.04 -8.57 -13.02
N GLY A 124 2.76 -8.27 -11.76
CA GLY A 124 1.61 -8.79 -11.04
C GLY A 124 1.31 -7.92 -9.82
N ALA A 125 0.02 -7.63 -9.61
CA ALA A 125 -0.46 -6.79 -8.52
C ALA A 125 -1.89 -7.23 -8.16
N LEU A 126 -2.06 -7.89 -7.00
CA LEU A 126 -3.32 -8.45 -6.54
C LEU A 126 -3.64 -8.00 -5.13
N SER A 127 -4.92 -7.82 -4.86
CA SER A 127 -5.46 -7.62 -3.52
C SER A 127 -6.10 -8.90 -3.00
N PHE A 128 -5.96 -9.17 -1.71
CA PHE A 128 -6.51 -10.37 -1.07
C PHE A 128 -7.22 -10.00 0.23
N ARG A 129 -8.39 -10.58 0.42
CA ARG A 129 -9.16 -10.50 1.67
C ARG A 129 -9.18 -11.87 2.36
N ASN A 130 -8.83 -11.92 3.63
CA ASN A 130 -8.84 -13.14 4.47
C ASN A 130 -8.03 -14.34 3.93
N GLU A 131 -7.13 -14.14 2.99
CA GLU A 131 -6.32 -15.23 2.45
C GLU A 131 -4.97 -15.33 3.17
N PHE A 132 -4.53 -16.56 3.43
CA PHE A 132 -3.19 -16.82 3.96
C PHE A 132 -2.16 -16.65 2.84
N ASP A 133 -0.98 -16.10 3.14
CA ASP A 133 0.05 -15.78 2.13
C ASP A 133 0.37 -16.99 1.22
N GLY A 134 0.48 -18.19 1.80
CA GLY A 134 0.75 -19.41 1.05
C GLY A 134 -0.31 -19.77 0.00
N HIS A 135 -1.56 -19.34 0.16
CA HIS A 135 -2.64 -19.60 -0.80
C HIS A 135 -2.71 -18.57 -1.92
N THR A 136 -2.12 -17.39 -1.72
CA THR A 136 -2.17 -16.29 -2.71
C THR A 136 -1.19 -16.49 -3.86
N LEU A 137 -0.20 -17.38 -3.71
CA LEU A 137 0.90 -17.54 -4.64
C LEU A 137 0.47 -18.11 -5.99
N ASP A 138 -0.50 -19.04 -5.99
CA ASP A 138 -1.02 -19.62 -7.25
C ASP A 138 -1.69 -18.54 -8.12
N LYS A 139 -2.57 -17.74 -7.53
CA LYS A 139 -3.23 -16.62 -8.21
C LYS A 139 -2.23 -15.56 -8.69
N ALA A 140 -1.17 -15.30 -7.91
CA ALA A 140 -0.14 -14.34 -8.28
C ALA A 140 0.67 -14.82 -9.49
N ILE A 141 1.03 -16.11 -9.55
CA ILE A 141 1.74 -16.71 -10.69
C ILE A 141 0.82 -16.73 -11.92
N GLU A 142 -0.45 -17.11 -11.74
CA GLU A 142 -1.44 -17.10 -12.83
C GLU A 142 -1.60 -15.71 -13.46
N GLN A 143 -1.68 -14.66 -12.64
CA GLN A 143 -1.73 -13.29 -13.16
C GLN A 143 -0.49 -12.94 -13.97
N VAL A 144 0.71 -13.32 -13.50
CA VAL A 144 1.96 -13.11 -14.23
C VAL A 144 1.95 -13.84 -15.56
N GLU A 145 1.51 -15.09 -15.60
CA GLU A 145 1.39 -15.87 -16.83
C GLU A 145 0.43 -15.21 -17.83
N LYS A 146 -0.74 -14.75 -17.35
CA LYS A 146 -1.72 -14.06 -18.18
C LYS A 146 -1.20 -12.74 -18.75
N LEU A 147 -0.54 -11.91 -17.93
CA LEU A 147 -0.07 -10.59 -18.33
C LEU A 147 1.19 -10.63 -19.19
N THR A 148 2.06 -11.62 -19.00
CA THR A 148 3.34 -11.68 -19.72
C THR A 148 3.37 -12.67 -20.87
N GLY A 149 2.38 -13.57 -20.96
CA GLY A 149 2.38 -14.71 -21.88
C GLY A 149 3.50 -15.73 -21.59
N ARG A 150 4.16 -15.65 -20.44
CA ARG A 150 5.33 -16.49 -20.11
C ARG A 150 5.19 -17.11 -18.73
N LYS A 151 5.56 -18.39 -18.62
CA LYS A 151 5.64 -19.11 -17.35
C LYS A 151 6.92 -18.75 -16.60
N PRO A 152 6.86 -18.21 -15.39
CA PRO A 152 8.06 -17.90 -14.61
C PRO A 152 8.73 -19.21 -14.15
N ARG A 153 10.04 -19.35 -14.38
CA ARG A 153 10.81 -20.53 -13.94
C ARG A 153 11.08 -20.51 -12.44
N ASN A 154 11.33 -19.33 -11.88
CA ASN A 154 11.72 -19.15 -10.48
C ASN A 154 10.90 -18.02 -9.84
N GLY A 155 10.30 -18.29 -8.69
CA GLY A 155 9.67 -17.34 -7.80
C GLY A 155 10.50 -17.17 -6.53
N ILE A 156 10.83 -15.92 -6.17
CA ILE A 156 11.58 -15.62 -4.95
C ILE A 156 10.62 -14.97 -3.97
N CYS A 157 10.30 -15.68 -2.90
CA CYS A 157 9.29 -15.27 -1.92
C CYS A 157 9.92 -15.02 -0.55
N ASP A 158 9.16 -14.42 0.36
CA ASP A 158 9.58 -14.24 1.74
C ASP A 158 9.25 -15.49 2.60
N ARG A 159 9.54 -15.38 3.89
CA ARG A 159 9.30 -16.50 4.83
C ARG A 159 7.81 -16.77 5.10
N GLY A 160 6.92 -15.86 4.77
CA GLY A 160 5.46 -16.05 4.89
C GLY A 160 4.91 -17.14 3.98
N TYR A 161 5.63 -17.45 2.90
CA TYR A 161 5.25 -18.48 1.92
C TYR A 161 5.86 -19.88 2.17
N ARG A 162 6.29 -20.17 3.40
CA ARG A 162 6.86 -21.47 3.75
C ARG A 162 5.89 -22.63 3.45
N GLY A 163 6.45 -23.79 3.12
CA GLY A 163 5.71 -25.03 2.86
C GLY A 163 5.51 -25.37 1.39
N ARG A 164 5.80 -24.46 0.46
CA ARG A 164 5.71 -24.72 -0.98
C ARG A 164 7.06 -24.57 -1.67
N SER A 165 7.57 -25.64 -2.27
CA SER A 165 8.81 -25.63 -3.07
C SER A 165 8.54 -25.42 -4.56
N LYS A 166 7.33 -25.77 -5.02
CA LYS A 166 6.89 -25.59 -6.40
C LYS A 166 5.40 -25.21 -6.41
N VAL A 167 5.03 -24.26 -7.26
CA VAL A 167 3.66 -23.86 -7.52
C VAL A 167 3.49 -23.76 -9.03
N ARG A 168 2.55 -24.48 -9.61
CA ARG A 168 2.45 -24.71 -11.06
C ARG A 168 3.82 -25.19 -11.62
N ASP A 169 4.37 -24.53 -12.64
CA ASP A 169 5.69 -24.84 -13.20
C ASP A 169 6.83 -24.01 -12.59
N THR A 170 6.53 -23.18 -11.60
CA THR A 170 7.47 -22.24 -10.97
C THR A 170 8.14 -22.85 -9.73
N LEU A 171 9.46 -22.86 -9.68
CA LEU A 171 10.24 -23.22 -8.49
C LEU A 171 10.24 -22.05 -7.49
N ILE A 172 9.90 -22.32 -6.24
CA ILE A 172 9.79 -21.30 -5.20
C ILE A 172 11.02 -21.32 -4.30
N HIS A 173 11.71 -20.19 -4.26
CA HIS A 173 12.88 -19.97 -3.42
C HIS A 173 12.50 -19.12 -2.20
N ILE A 174 12.65 -19.70 -1.01
CA ILE A 174 12.33 -19.06 0.26
C ILE A 174 13.59 -19.01 1.13
N PRO A 175 13.89 -17.87 1.80
CA PRO A 175 15.04 -17.77 2.69
C PRO A 175 14.99 -18.81 3.80
N LYS A 176 15.99 -19.65 3.84
CA LYS A 176 16.19 -20.66 4.89
C LYS A 176 17.64 -20.65 5.41
N SER A 177 17.83 -21.11 6.62
CA SER A 177 19.16 -21.42 7.14
C SER A 177 19.73 -22.60 6.36
N PHE A 178 21.03 -22.58 6.11
CA PHE A 178 21.73 -23.69 5.49
C PHE A 178 22.47 -24.49 6.56
N SER A 179 22.40 -25.81 6.49
CA SER A 179 23.27 -26.68 7.27
C SER A 179 24.72 -26.56 6.78
N GLU A 180 25.67 -26.98 7.60
CA GLU A 180 27.09 -26.93 7.26
C GLU A 180 27.41 -27.82 6.04
N ALA A 181 26.70 -28.92 5.86
CA ALA A 181 26.85 -29.87 4.76
C ALA A 181 26.52 -29.32 3.37
N VAL A 182 25.86 -28.11 3.27
CA VAL A 182 25.56 -27.53 1.97
C VAL A 182 26.77 -26.81 1.38
N SER A 183 27.11 -27.12 0.12
CA SER A 183 28.26 -26.54 -0.56
C SER A 183 28.22 -25.01 -0.62
N THR A 184 29.37 -24.36 -0.55
CA THR A 184 29.52 -22.89 -0.64
C THR A 184 28.93 -22.32 -1.94
N TYR A 185 29.06 -23.03 -3.06
CA TYR A 185 28.48 -22.67 -4.34
C TYR A 185 26.94 -22.54 -4.22
N ARG A 186 26.25 -23.54 -3.64
CA ARG A 186 24.80 -23.53 -3.44
C ARG A 186 24.37 -22.43 -2.50
N LYS A 187 25.09 -22.23 -1.39
CA LYS A 187 24.84 -21.10 -0.45
C LYS A 187 24.93 -19.75 -1.17
N ASN A 188 25.93 -19.54 -2.01
CA ASN A 188 26.12 -18.30 -2.76
C ASN A 188 25.05 -18.09 -3.85
N LYS A 189 24.63 -19.16 -4.55
CA LYS A 189 23.53 -19.10 -5.52
C LYS A 189 22.22 -18.65 -4.88
N GLU A 190 21.85 -19.25 -3.75
CA GLU A 190 20.63 -18.86 -3.01
C GLU A 190 20.75 -17.44 -2.45
N ARG A 191 21.91 -17.03 -1.92
CA ARG A 191 22.13 -15.65 -1.47
C ARG A 191 21.91 -14.61 -2.58
N LYS A 192 22.27 -14.92 -3.84
CA LYS A 192 21.99 -14.05 -5.00
C LYS A 192 20.50 -13.87 -5.21
N TYR A 193 19.70 -14.93 -5.07
CA TYR A 193 18.24 -14.81 -5.16
C TYR A 193 17.68 -13.90 -4.07
N PHE A 194 18.11 -14.06 -2.83
CA PHE A 194 17.60 -13.24 -1.71
C PHE A 194 18.04 -11.78 -1.78
N ARG A 195 19.20 -11.46 -2.32
CA ARG A 195 19.57 -10.07 -2.63
C ARG A 195 18.61 -9.45 -3.66
N LYS A 196 18.21 -10.20 -4.70
CA LYS A 196 17.22 -9.74 -5.67
C LYS A 196 15.85 -9.50 -5.02
N ARG A 197 15.46 -10.32 -4.03
CA ARG A 197 14.24 -10.14 -3.27
C ARG A 197 14.23 -8.83 -2.48
N ALA A 198 15.33 -8.50 -1.81
CA ALA A 198 15.42 -7.27 -1.03
C ALA A 198 15.02 -6.01 -1.82
N GLY A 199 15.23 -6.00 -3.13
CA GLY A 199 14.80 -4.92 -3.99
C GLY A 199 13.28 -4.74 -4.14
N ILE A 200 12.40 -5.62 -3.58
CA ILE A 200 10.95 -5.39 -3.57
C ILE A 200 10.54 -4.39 -2.49
N GLU A 201 11.29 -4.30 -1.39
CA GLU A 201 10.94 -3.44 -0.24
C GLU A 201 10.92 -1.94 -0.62
N PRO A 202 11.92 -1.39 -1.32
CA PRO A 202 11.85 -0.04 -1.86
C PRO A 202 10.67 0.17 -2.81
N VAL A 203 10.37 -0.82 -3.67
CA VAL A 203 9.21 -0.74 -4.59
C VAL A 203 7.90 -0.62 -3.82
N ILE A 204 7.72 -1.42 -2.76
CA ILE A 204 6.54 -1.33 -1.90
C ILE A 204 6.49 0.05 -1.20
N GLY A 205 7.63 0.58 -0.77
CA GLY A 205 7.74 1.95 -0.24
C GLY A 205 7.22 2.98 -1.24
N HIS A 206 7.75 2.98 -2.46
CA HIS A 206 7.31 3.88 -3.53
C HIS A 206 5.84 3.72 -3.89
N LEU A 207 5.31 2.48 -3.95
CA LEU A 207 3.89 2.25 -4.19
C LEU A 207 3.02 2.91 -3.11
N LYS A 208 3.44 2.84 -1.85
CA LYS A 208 2.71 3.42 -0.71
C LYS A 208 2.77 4.95 -0.70
N GLU A 209 3.95 5.53 -0.91
CA GLU A 209 4.18 6.98 -0.78
C GLU A 209 3.86 7.74 -2.07
N ASP A 210 4.42 7.31 -3.21
CA ASP A 210 4.32 8.02 -4.48
C ASP A 210 3.05 7.68 -5.26
N HIS A 211 2.52 6.45 -5.10
CA HIS A 211 1.41 5.91 -5.89
C HIS A 211 0.16 5.59 -5.05
N ARG A 212 0.04 6.17 -3.87
CA ARG A 212 -1.14 6.13 -2.98
C ARG A 212 -1.65 4.73 -2.57
N LEU A 213 -0.81 3.71 -2.65
CA LEU A 213 -1.20 2.35 -2.22
C LEU A 213 -1.48 2.26 -0.71
N SER A 214 -0.97 3.20 0.10
CA SER A 214 -1.20 3.25 1.55
C SER A 214 -2.64 3.60 1.92
N ARG A 215 -3.43 4.15 0.99
CA ARG A 215 -4.80 4.62 1.26
C ARG A 215 -5.72 4.37 0.06
N ASN A 216 -6.68 3.47 0.24
CA ASN A 216 -7.70 3.22 -0.77
C ASN A 216 -8.92 4.14 -0.55
N TYR A 217 -9.41 4.77 -1.64
CA TYR A 217 -10.63 5.59 -1.66
C TYR A 217 -11.80 4.87 -2.33
N TYR A 218 -11.53 3.78 -3.04
CA TYR A 218 -12.54 2.93 -3.64
C TYR A 218 -13.09 1.96 -2.59
N LYS A 219 -14.32 1.49 -2.80
CA LYS A 219 -14.97 0.53 -1.92
C LYS A 219 -15.05 -0.84 -2.55
N GLY A 220 -15.11 -1.86 -1.70
CA GLY A 220 -15.31 -3.24 -2.10
C GLY A 220 -14.07 -3.90 -2.68
N ILE A 221 -14.19 -5.18 -3.02
CA ILE A 221 -13.10 -6.01 -3.55
C ILE A 221 -12.57 -5.44 -4.87
N ILE A 222 -13.47 -5.06 -5.78
CA ILE A 222 -13.10 -4.45 -7.07
C ILE A 222 -12.33 -3.15 -6.84
N GLY A 223 -12.75 -2.34 -5.86
CA GLY A 223 -12.06 -1.11 -5.50
C GLY A 223 -10.64 -1.34 -5.00
N ASP A 224 -10.41 -2.40 -4.23
CA ASP A 224 -9.08 -2.80 -3.78
C ASP A 224 -8.19 -3.22 -4.96
N GLU A 225 -8.72 -4.02 -5.89
CA GLU A 225 -8.00 -4.48 -7.09
C GLU A 225 -7.63 -3.31 -8.00
N ILE A 226 -8.58 -2.40 -8.26
CA ILE A 226 -8.33 -1.20 -9.06
C ILE A 226 -7.22 -0.35 -8.44
N ASN A 227 -7.28 -0.09 -7.13
CA ASN A 227 -6.27 0.71 -6.44
C ASN A 227 -4.87 0.10 -6.55
N VAL A 228 -4.76 -1.22 -6.37
CA VAL A 228 -3.47 -1.93 -6.47
C VAL A 228 -2.93 -1.92 -7.90
N MET A 229 -3.79 -2.16 -8.90
CA MET A 229 -3.39 -2.14 -10.31
C MET A 229 -2.97 -0.74 -10.77
N LEU A 230 -3.70 0.31 -10.40
CA LEU A 230 -3.35 1.69 -10.73
C LEU A 230 -2.03 2.11 -10.10
N ALA A 231 -1.78 1.74 -8.84
CA ALA A 231 -0.50 1.99 -8.18
C ALA A 231 0.66 1.32 -8.92
N ALA A 232 0.50 0.04 -9.31
CA ALA A 232 1.49 -0.71 -10.07
C ALA A 232 1.74 -0.13 -11.48
N ALA A 233 0.66 0.26 -12.18
CA ALA A 233 0.74 0.90 -13.48
C ALA A 233 1.47 2.26 -13.38
N GLY A 234 1.11 3.11 -12.43
CA GLY A 234 1.76 4.40 -12.19
C GLY A 234 3.26 4.25 -11.91
N PHE A 235 3.65 3.26 -11.09
CA PHE A 235 5.06 2.94 -10.84
C PHE A 235 5.80 2.54 -12.13
N ASN A 236 5.21 1.66 -12.94
CA ASN A 236 5.80 1.21 -14.19
C ASN A 236 5.92 2.36 -15.19
N PHE A 237 4.91 3.21 -15.31
CA PHE A 237 4.93 4.41 -16.14
C PHE A 237 6.04 5.38 -15.75
N LYS A 238 6.13 5.73 -14.47
CA LYS A 238 7.22 6.59 -13.95
C LYS A 238 8.60 6.03 -14.29
N ARG A 239 8.76 4.71 -14.14
CA ARG A 239 10.00 4.00 -14.47
C ARG A 239 10.31 4.05 -15.97
N MET A 240 9.31 3.84 -16.82
CA MET A 240 9.43 3.92 -18.27
C MET A 240 9.80 5.34 -18.73
N MET A 241 9.13 6.35 -18.21
CA MET A 241 9.43 7.75 -18.47
C MET A 241 10.87 8.14 -18.07
N ASN A 242 11.32 7.68 -16.90
CA ASN A 242 12.69 7.94 -16.46
C ASN A 242 13.73 7.28 -17.39
N LYS A 243 13.44 6.08 -17.88
CA LYS A 243 14.29 5.40 -18.87
C LYS A 243 14.31 6.15 -20.22
N TRP A 244 13.16 6.65 -20.65
CA TRP A 244 13.08 7.45 -21.89
C TRP A 244 13.80 8.78 -21.75
N LYS A 245 13.67 9.48 -20.62
CA LYS A 245 14.44 10.70 -20.36
C LYS A 245 15.94 10.48 -20.52
N SER A 246 16.50 9.43 -19.92
CA SER A 246 17.92 9.13 -20.04
C SER A 246 18.33 8.79 -21.48
N SER A 247 17.51 8.01 -22.19
CA SER A 247 17.77 7.68 -23.61
C SER A 247 17.64 8.91 -24.52
N PHE A 248 16.68 9.79 -24.21
CA PHE A 248 16.45 11.04 -24.94
C PHE A 248 17.64 12.01 -24.74
N TRP A 249 18.13 12.17 -23.51
CA TRP A 249 19.34 12.95 -23.22
C TRP A 249 20.55 12.44 -23.97
N LEU A 250 20.81 11.14 -23.93
CA LEU A 250 21.91 10.51 -24.66
C LEU A 250 21.80 10.70 -26.17
N PHE A 251 20.60 10.69 -26.73
CA PHE A 251 20.33 10.97 -28.13
C PHE A 251 20.65 12.43 -28.48
N PHE A 252 20.17 13.39 -27.68
CA PHE A 252 20.47 14.82 -27.90
C PHE A 252 21.96 15.14 -27.70
N GLU A 253 22.60 14.56 -26.72
CA GLU A 253 24.04 14.70 -26.50
C GLU A 253 24.82 14.21 -27.74
N LYS A 254 24.46 13.06 -28.29
CA LYS A 254 25.09 12.54 -29.53
C LYS A 254 24.84 13.47 -30.74
N ILE A 255 23.63 13.97 -30.90
CA ILE A 255 23.33 14.94 -31.96
C ILE A 255 24.11 16.22 -31.75
N PHE A 256 24.17 16.76 -30.55
CA PHE A 256 24.91 17.97 -30.23
C PHE A 256 26.41 17.81 -30.49
N LEU A 257 27.00 16.69 -30.09
CA LEU A 257 28.39 16.34 -30.35
C LEU A 257 28.65 16.18 -31.86
N PHE A 258 27.73 15.53 -32.59
CA PHE A 258 27.80 15.39 -34.04
C PHE A 258 27.75 16.77 -34.74
N LEU A 259 26.82 17.63 -34.38
CA LEU A 259 26.70 18.97 -34.95
C LEU A 259 27.90 19.85 -34.62
N ASN A 260 28.43 19.82 -33.42
CA ASN A 260 29.65 20.52 -33.05
C ASN A 260 30.85 20.05 -33.87
N ARG A 261 31.00 18.73 -34.05
CA ARG A 261 32.06 18.16 -34.88
C ARG A 261 31.99 18.56 -36.36
N GLN A 262 30.80 18.81 -36.87
CA GLN A 262 30.60 19.33 -38.26
C GLN A 262 30.88 20.84 -38.35
N LEU A 263 30.70 21.59 -37.24
CA LEU A 263 30.90 23.03 -37.16
C LEU A 263 32.34 23.42 -36.79
N ASP A 264 33.14 22.53 -36.24
CA ASP A 264 34.56 22.75 -35.90
C ASP A 264 35.43 23.19 -37.08
N PRO A 265 35.26 22.67 -38.33
CA PRO A 265 36.00 23.18 -39.49
C PRO A 265 35.67 24.63 -39.87
N ILE A 266 34.46 25.09 -39.50
CA ILE A 266 33.97 26.45 -39.80
C ILE A 266 34.40 27.45 -38.72
N ARG A 267 34.73 27.00 -37.53
CA ARG A 267 35.16 27.80 -36.37
C ARG A 267 36.68 28.01 -36.25
N GLY A 268 37.45 27.60 -37.23
CA GLY A 268 38.92 27.77 -37.26
C GLY A 268 39.42 29.22 -37.18
N GLY A 269 38.66 30.15 -36.61
CA GLY A 269 39.02 31.53 -36.47
C GLY A 269 38.65 32.25 -35.18
N ILE A 270 37.88 31.70 -34.26
CA ILE A 270 37.48 32.40 -33.04
C ILE A 270 37.53 31.47 -31.84
N ILE A 271 38.64 31.54 -31.07
CA ILE A 271 38.76 30.95 -29.76
C ILE A 271 38.04 31.86 -28.77
N LEU A 272 36.86 31.48 -28.32
CA LEU A 272 36.25 32.00 -27.09
C LEU A 272 36.20 30.88 -26.04
N GLN A 273 37.16 30.95 -25.08
CA GLN A 273 37.07 30.18 -23.85
C GLN A 273 35.95 30.79 -23.00
N THR A 274 34.85 30.10 -22.89
CA THR A 274 33.91 30.28 -21.78
C THR A 274 33.83 28.99 -20.99
N ARG A 275 34.60 28.92 -19.92
CA ARG A 275 34.40 27.96 -18.83
C ARG A 275 33.35 28.58 -17.90
N GLU A 276 32.13 28.07 -17.97
CA GLU A 276 31.19 28.22 -16.87
C GLU A 276 30.67 26.87 -16.45
N LYS A 277 30.97 26.54 -15.19
CA LYS A 277 30.44 25.41 -14.47
C LYS A 277 29.00 25.74 -14.09
N TRP A 278 28.06 24.97 -14.59
CA TRP A 278 26.70 24.91 -14.02
C TRP A 278 26.64 23.69 -13.09
N ALA A 279 26.64 23.96 -11.79
CA ALA A 279 26.27 23.04 -10.74
C ALA A 279 24.80 23.31 -10.38
N PHE A 280 23.95 22.32 -10.57
CA PHE A 280 22.66 22.14 -9.88
C PHE A 280 22.49 20.68 -9.52
#